data_7ebe4e180c744e5b47af189dd48845bc
#
_entry.id   7ebe4e180c744e5b47af189dd48845bc
#
_cell.length_a   1.000
_cell.length_b   1.000
_cell.length_c   1.000
_cell.angle_alpha   90.00
_cell.angle_beta   90.00
_cell.angle_gamma   90.00
#
_symmetry.space_group_name_H-M   'P 1'
#
loop_
_entity.id
_entity.type
_entity.pdbx_description
1 polymer ?
#
loop_
_entity_poly.entity_id
_entity_poly.type
_entity_poly.pdbx_seq_one_letter_code
_entity_poly.pdbx_strand_id
1 'polypeptide(L)'
;DDWNQSKQICDGESADRIRIERRYNFEEISIVPKEWPRDRLELIAGTHDEKAQEFVNKFLPVKVFNLSITSADVIKSTHDRMRKIFAEKGLDWQRRDMPRTTFVFINAEEGLTPEEQSIAAKEEARQALGEYWKALEGTLDPQKVEKAADNALIGNPSEIVNQIKQRFDPDDRLMCWFDFFNHDNDRVIRNMEAWWREVVPMLE
;
A
#
# COMPACT_ATOMS: atom_id res chain seq x y z
N ASP A 1 -16.22 12.32 -11.29
CA ASP A 1 -16.94 11.89 -12.49
C ASP A 1 -16.10 10.90 -13.27
N ASP A 2 -16.59 9.67 -13.37
CA ASP A 2 -15.94 8.50 -14.01
C ASP A 2 -15.56 8.75 -15.47
N TRP A 3 -16.23 9.69 -16.13
CA TRP A 3 -15.97 10.12 -17.49
C TRP A 3 -14.61 10.81 -17.70
N ASN A 4 -14.16 11.61 -16.75
CA ASN A 4 -12.87 12.31 -16.89
C ASN A 4 -11.68 11.37 -16.70
N GLN A 5 -11.86 10.31 -15.93
CA GLN A 5 -10.85 9.24 -15.80
C GLN A 5 -10.83 8.37 -17.06
N SER A 6 -11.98 8.06 -17.65
CA SER A 6 -12.08 7.29 -18.90
C SER A 6 -11.43 8.01 -20.07
N LYS A 7 -11.44 9.36 -20.10
CA LYS A 7 -10.74 10.16 -21.13
C LYS A 7 -9.23 9.96 -21.13
N GLN A 8 -8.63 9.73 -19.97
CA GLN A 8 -7.19 9.52 -19.84
C GLN A 8 -6.77 8.12 -20.32
N ILE A 9 -7.68 7.15 -20.26
CA ILE A 9 -7.41 5.74 -20.61
C ILE A 9 -7.55 5.51 -22.12
N CYS A 10 -8.30 6.35 -22.82
CA CYS A 10 -8.68 6.12 -24.23
C CYS A 10 -7.87 6.97 -25.21
N ASP A 11 -6.60 7.10 -25.04
CA ASP A 11 -5.58 7.58 -26.01
C ASP A 11 -6.08 8.60 -27.06
N GLY A 12 -6.59 9.73 -26.61
CA GLY A 12 -7.01 10.84 -27.47
C GLY A 12 -8.39 10.68 -28.15
N GLU A 13 -9.11 9.61 -27.89
CA GLU A 13 -10.50 9.49 -28.31
C GLU A 13 -11.41 10.41 -27.47
N SER A 14 -12.30 11.12 -28.13
CA SER A 14 -13.28 11.96 -27.43
C SER A 14 -14.21 11.09 -26.57
N ALA A 15 -14.45 11.51 -25.33
CA ALA A 15 -15.41 10.84 -24.43
C ALA A 15 -16.80 10.69 -25.05
N ASP A 16 -17.15 11.56 -25.99
CA ASP A 16 -18.43 11.51 -26.71
C ASP A 16 -18.55 10.33 -27.67
N ARG A 17 -17.41 9.68 -28.01
CA ARG A 17 -17.38 8.49 -28.87
C ARG A 17 -17.39 7.18 -28.07
N ILE A 18 -17.17 7.25 -26.75
CA ILE A 18 -17.15 6.06 -25.90
C ILE A 18 -18.55 5.85 -25.35
N ARG A 19 -19.23 4.86 -25.88
CA ARG A 19 -20.54 4.44 -25.38
C ARG A 19 -20.33 3.32 -24.35
N ILE A 20 -20.45 3.64 -23.07
CA ILE A 20 -20.51 2.64 -22.01
C ILE A 20 -21.96 2.17 -21.89
N GLU A 21 -22.22 0.96 -22.35
CA GLU A 21 -23.53 0.35 -22.17
C GLU A 21 -23.68 -0.14 -20.73
N ARG A 22 -24.76 0.23 -20.09
CA ARG A 22 -25.12 -0.27 -18.77
C ARG A 22 -25.51 -1.74 -18.89
N ARG A 23 -24.57 -2.64 -18.65
CA ARG A 23 -24.78 -4.09 -18.82
C ARG A 23 -25.61 -4.72 -17.71
N TYR A 24 -25.61 -4.10 -16.53
CA TYR A 24 -26.28 -4.64 -15.35
C TYR A 24 -27.12 -3.55 -14.69
N ASN A 25 -28.33 -3.89 -14.31
CA ASN A 25 -29.20 -3.07 -13.49
C ASN A 25 -29.63 -3.91 -12.30
N PHE A 26 -29.04 -3.64 -11.13
CA PHE A 26 -29.36 -4.35 -9.89
C PHE A 26 -30.39 -3.54 -9.13
N GLU A 27 -31.53 -4.13 -8.78
CA GLU A 27 -32.49 -3.54 -7.85
C GLU A 27 -32.01 -3.72 -6.40
N GLU A 28 -31.33 -4.83 -6.13
CA GLU A 28 -30.74 -5.14 -4.84
C GLU A 28 -29.43 -5.90 -5.01
N ILE A 29 -28.42 -5.55 -4.21
CA ILE A 29 -27.16 -6.31 -4.09
C ILE A 29 -27.03 -6.76 -2.65
N SER A 30 -26.87 -8.06 -2.46
CA SER A 30 -26.64 -8.64 -1.15
C SER A 30 -25.27 -9.28 -1.04
N ILE A 31 -24.71 -9.25 0.18
CA ILE A 31 -23.45 -9.93 0.48
C ILE A 31 -23.70 -11.44 0.63
N VAL A 32 -22.77 -12.24 0.10
CA VAL A 32 -22.80 -13.71 0.20
C VAL A 32 -21.57 -14.14 1.01
N PRO A 33 -21.76 -15.01 2.02
CA PRO A 33 -23.02 -15.58 2.52
C PRO A 33 -23.89 -14.53 3.24
N LYS A 34 -25.20 -14.71 3.23
CA LYS A 34 -26.16 -13.78 3.88
C LYS A 34 -25.98 -13.73 5.39
N GLU A 35 -25.63 -14.86 5.99
CA GLU A 35 -25.34 -14.98 7.41
C GLU A 35 -23.83 -14.96 7.62
N TRP A 36 -23.30 -13.84 8.07
CA TRP A 36 -21.90 -13.68 8.44
C TRP A 36 -21.78 -12.94 9.79
N PRO A 37 -20.81 -13.30 10.64
CA PRO A 37 -20.60 -12.64 11.92
C PRO A 37 -20.04 -11.24 11.70
N ARG A 38 -20.86 -10.23 11.93
CA ARG A 38 -20.51 -8.80 11.69
C ARG A 38 -19.37 -8.30 12.56
N ASP A 39 -19.19 -8.88 13.72
CA ASP A 39 -18.08 -8.62 14.65
C ASP A 39 -16.71 -9.03 14.11
N ARG A 40 -16.68 -9.87 13.07
CA ARG A 40 -15.43 -10.26 12.38
C ARG A 40 -15.09 -9.43 11.16
N LEU A 41 -15.94 -8.48 10.77
CA LEU A 41 -15.71 -7.61 9.62
C LEU A 41 -15.11 -6.29 10.07
N GLU A 42 -13.93 -5.98 9.57
CA GLU A 42 -13.33 -4.64 9.64
C GLU A 42 -13.48 -3.93 8.30
N LEU A 43 -13.96 -2.69 8.33
CA LEU A 43 -14.03 -1.83 7.15
C LEU A 43 -12.82 -0.92 7.10
N ILE A 44 -12.12 -0.92 5.99
CA ILE A 44 -10.92 -0.12 5.77
C ILE A 44 -11.06 0.64 4.45
N ALA A 45 -10.93 1.96 4.48
CA ALA A 45 -10.99 2.81 3.30
C ALA A 45 -9.58 3.17 2.81
N GLY A 46 -9.30 2.92 1.54
CA GLY A 46 -8.02 3.24 0.88
C GLY A 46 -7.92 4.71 0.44
N THR A 47 -8.42 5.65 1.24
CA THR A 47 -8.41 7.08 0.91
C THR A 47 -7.92 7.93 2.06
N HIS A 48 -7.16 8.99 1.74
CA HIS A 48 -6.75 10.05 2.66
C HIS A 48 -7.58 11.35 2.48
N ASP A 49 -8.61 11.33 1.65
CA ASP A 49 -9.55 12.44 1.53
C ASP A 49 -10.34 12.63 2.83
N GLU A 50 -10.24 13.82 3.41
CA GLU A 50 -10.83 14.14 4.70
C GLU A 50 -12.35 14.01 4.70
N LYS A 51 -12.99 14.54 3.66
CA LYS A 51 -14.46 14.53 3.55
C LYS A 51 -14.98 13.11 3.38
N ALA A 52 -14.27 12.27 2.62
CA ALA A 52 -14.61 10.87 2.45
C ALA A 52 -14.49 10.11 3.78
N GLN A 53 -13.39 10.32 4.53
CA GLN A 53 -13.20 9.69 5.84
C GLN A 53 -14.25 10.12 6.86
N GLU A 54 -14.57 11.41 6.94
CA GLU A 54 -15.64 11.92 7.79
C GLU A 54 -17.01 11.36 7.39
N PHE A 55 -17.28 11.32 6.08
CA PHE A 55 -18.57 10.85 5.57
C PHE A 55 -18.82 9.37 5.90
N VAL A 56 -17.89 8.48 5.57
CA VAL A 56 -18.07 7.04 5.81
C VAL A 56 -18.17 6.72 7.30
N ASN A 57 -17.44 7.46 8.12
CA ASN A 57 -17.46 7.31 9.56
C ASN A 57 -18.74 7.84 10.24
N LYS A 58 -19.63 8.53 9.53
CA LYS A 58 -20.98 8.84 10.05
C LYS A 58 -21.85 7.60 10.22
N PHE A 59 -21.60 6.57 9.43
CA PHE A 59 -22.43 5.36 9.39
C PHE A 59 -21.84 4.23 10.22
N LEU A 60 -20.57 3.91 10.02
CA LEU A 60 -19.86 2.81 10.70
C LEU A 60 -18.42 3.26 10.98
N PRO A 61 -17.75 2.69 11.99
CA PRO A 61 -16.32 2.87 12.16
C PRO A 61 -15.58 2.29 10.96
N VAL A 62 -14.87 3.13 10.20
CA VAL A 62 -14.08 2.74 9.04
C VAL A 62 -12.63 3.15 9.28
N LYS A 63 -11.74 2.18 9.27
CA LYS A 63 -10.30 2.35 9.40
C LYS A 63 -9.71 2.91 8.09
N VAL A 64 -8.43 3.27 8.08
CA VAL A 64 -7.76 3.81 6.91
C VAL A 64 -6.67 2.85 6.43
N PHE A 65 -6.61 2.62 5.11
CA PHE A 65 -5.52 1.90 4.48
C PHE A 65 -4.53 2.90 3.88
N ASN A 66 -3.25 2.74 4.20
CA ASN A 66 -2.19 3.62 3.76
C ASN A 66 -1.40 2.98 2.61
N LEU A 67 -1.49 3.58 1.44
CA LEU A 67 -0.74 3.17 0.26
C LEU A 67 0.75 3.52 0.38
N SER A 68 1.60 2.79 -0.31
CA SER A 68 3.06 2.98 -0.33
C SER A 68 3.53 4.36 -0.78
N ILE A 69 2.68 5.12 -1.46
CA ILE A 69 2.97 6.47 -1.98
C ILE A 69 2.62 7.60 -1.00
N THR A 70 2.11 7.28 0.20
CA THR A 70 1.60 8.31 1.14
C THR A 70 2.73 8.93 1.93
N SER A 71 2.81 10.26 1.92
CA SER A 71 3.86 11.00 2.65
C SER A 71 3.67 10.96 4.17
N ALA A 72 4.75 11.16 4.91
CA ALA A 72 4.76 11.16 6.38
C ALA A 72 3.80 12.20 6.99
N ASP A 73 3.69 13.37 6.38
CA ASP A 73 2.78 14.43 6.84
C ASP A 73 1.32 14.05 6.69
N VAL A 74 0.96 13.41 5.56
CA VAL A 74 -0.40 12.90 5.35
C VAL A 74 -0.71 11.77 6.33
N ILE A 75 0.25 10.90 6.63
CA ILE A 75 0.11 9.84 7.62
C ILE A 75 -0.19 10.45 9.00
N LYS A 76 0.62 11.42 9.42
CA LYS A 76 0.46 12.10 10.71
C LYS A 76 -0.90 12.81 10.82
N SER A 77 -1.25 13.62 9.83
CA SER A 77 -2.52 14.35 9.83
C SER A 77 -3.72 13.41 9.80
N THR A 78 -3.62 12.27 9.12
CA THR A 78 -4.65 11.24 9.11
C THR A 78 -4.81 10.60 10.50
N HIS A 79 -3.74 10.25 11.19
CA HIS A 79 -3.83 9.76 12.56
C HIS A 79 -4.51 10.76 13.49
N ASP A 80 -4.15 12.04 13.40
CA ASP A 80 -4.72 13.09 14.27
C ASP A 80 -6.22 13.29 14.00
N ARG A 81 -6.63 13.23 12.72
CA ARG A 81 -8.03 13.30 12.33
C ARG A 81 -8.82 12.08 12.79
N MET A 82 -8.30 10.89 12.55
CA MET A 82 -9.01 9.65 12.89
C MET A 82 -9.16 9.45 14.40
N ARG A 83 -8.19 9.91 15.22
CA ARG A 83 -8.37 9.94 16.68
C ARG A 83 -9.58 10.76 17.09
N LYS A 84 -9.79 11.93 16.47
CA LYS A 84 -10.96 12.79 16.78
C LYS A 84 -12.25 12.09 16.36
N ILE A 85 -12.32 11.57 15.13
CA ILE A 85 -13.51 10.90 14.59
C ILE A 85 -13.90 9.67 15.45
N PHE A 86 -12.93 8.87 15.88
CA PHE A 86 -13.19 7.70 16.71
C PHE A 86 -13.59 8.10 18.15
N ALA A 87 -12.92 9.09 18.72
CA ALA A 87 -13.26 9.60 20.06
C ALA A 87 -14.70 10.12 20.16
N GLU A 88 -15.21 10.80 19.13
CA GLU A 88 -16.61 11.26 19.06
C GLU A 88 -17.62 10.10 19.11
N LYS A 89 -17.20 8.88 18.79
CA LYS A 89 -18.00 7.66 18.86
C LYS A 89 -17.74 6.83 20.13
N GLY A 90 -16.90 7.32 21.03
CA GLY A 90 -16.47 6.58 22.22
C GLY A 90 -15.54 5.39 21.87
N LEU A 91 -14.88 5.43 20.72
CA LEU A 91 -13.94 4.41 20.25
C LEU A 91 -12.51 4.92 20.39
N ASP A 92 -11.57 3.98 20.57
CA ASP A 92 -10.14 4.26 20.56
C ASP A 92 -9.55 4.05 19.16
N TRP A 93 -8.66 4.97 18.75
CA TRP A 93 -7.90 4.86 17.52
C TRP A 93 -6.45 4.50 17.84
N GLN A 94 -5.99 3.40 17.29
CA GLN A 94 -4.61 2.95 17.43
C GLN A 94 -3.85 3.11 16.12
N ARG A 95 -2.53 3.23 16.18
CA ARG A 95 -1.69 3.33 14.96
C ARG A 95 -1.88 2.13 14.02
N ARG A 96 -2.03 0.94 14.58
CA ARG A 96 -2.32 -0.30 13.83
C ARG A 96 -3.65 -0.29 13.05
N ASP A 97 -4.54 0.65 13.33
CA ASP A 97 -5.80 0.84 12.60
C ASP A 97 -5.62 1.50 11.23
N MET A 98 -4.38 1.94 10.95
CA MET A 98 -3.96 2.39 9.62
C MET A 98 -2.76 1.57 9.14
N PRO A 99 -3.00 0.35 8.58
CA PRO A 99 -1.92 -0.47 8.02
C PRO A 99 -1.15 0.29 6.94
N ARG A 100 0.18 0.20 6.99
CA ARG A 100 1.08 0.90 6.07
C ARG A 100 1.68 -0.10 5.08
N THR A 101 1.39 0.08 3.80
CA THR A 101 1.97 -0.72 2.73
C THR A 101 3.37 -0.22 2.40
N THR A 102 4.31 -1.13 2.25
CA THR A 102 5.66 -0.85 1.75
C THR A 102 6.14 -1.99 0.85
N PHE A 103 6.90 -1.64 -0.20
CA PHE A 103 7.59 -2.62 -1.02
C PHE A 103 8.88 -3.04 -0.33
N VAL A 104 9.23 -4.32 -0.42
CA VAL A 104 10.42 -4.87 0.21
C VAL A 104 11.29 -5.56 -0.83
N PHE A 105 12.51 -5.06 -0.98
CA PHE A 105 13.56 -5.63 -1.81
C PHE A 105 14.75 -5.94 -0.92
N ILE A 106 14.83 -7.18 -0.47
CA ILE A 106 15.84 -7.63 0.48
C ILE A 106 16.74 -8.67 -0.16
N ASN A 107 18.05 -8.55 0.02
CA ASN A 107 18.99 -9.58 -0.34
C ASN A 107 19.79 -10.02 0.90
N ALA A 108 19.75 -11.31 1.18
CA ALA A 108 20.50 -11.97 2.26
C ALA A 108 21.23 -13.21 1.72
N GLU A 109 21.67 -13.20 0.46
CA GLU A 109 22.30 -14.31 -0.20
C GLU A 109 23.61 -14.68 0.48
N GLU A 110 23.74 -15.97 0.87
CA GLU A 110 24.92 -16.51 1.49
C GLU A 110 26.12 -16.43 0.52
N GLY A 111 27.28 -16.02 1.05
CA GLY A 111 28.51 -15.86 0.27
C GLY A 111 28.72 -14.46 -0.30
N LEU A 112 27.70 -13.60 -0.28
CA LEU A 112 27.84 -12.18 -0.58
C LEU A 112 28.19 -11.40 0.69
N THR A 113 29.03 -10.39 0.53
CA THR A 113 29.26 -9.39 1.57
C THR A 113 28.00 -8.54 1.79
N PRO A 114 27.81 -7.88 2.95
CA PRO A 114 26.68 -6.98 3.17
C PRO A 114 26.56 -5.87 2.12
N GLU A 115 27.68 -5.40 1.59
CA GLU A 115 27.72 -4.39 0.54
C GLU A 115 27.23 -4.94 -0.81
N GLU A 116 27.66 -6.13 -1.18
CA GLU A 116 27.18 -6.83 -2.39
C GLU A 116 25.68 -7.17 -2.30
N GLN A 117 25.21 -7.60 -1.13
CA GLN A 117 23.78 -7.81 -0.85
C GLN A 117 22.98 -6.50 -1.05
N SER A 118 23.47 -5.39 -0.53
CA SER A 118 22.85 -4.06 -0.70
C SER A 118 22.77 -3.65 -2.17
N ILE A 119 23.85 -3.87 -2.93
CA ILE A 119 23.88 -3.56 -4.38
C ILE A 119 22.87 -4.43 -5.12
N ALA A 120 22.82 -5.71 -4.84
CA ALA A 120 21.89 -6.65 -5.48
C ALA A 120 20.41 -6.28 -5.19
N ALA A 121 20.09 -5.93 -3.95
CA ALA A 121 18.73 -5.48 -3.58
C ALA A 121 18.33 -4.17 -4.29
N LYS A 122 19.25 -3.23 -4.43
CA LYS A 122 19.02 -1.96 -5.17
C LYS A 122 18.79 -2.20 -6.66
N GLU A 123 19.55 -3.12 -7.26
CA GLU A 123 19.36 -3.46 -8.66
C GLU A 123 18.01 -4.15 -8.90
N GLU A 124 17.61 -5.04 -7.99
CA GLU A 124 16.28 -5.64 -7.99
C GLU A 124 15.17 -4.60 -7.95
N ALA A 125 15.25 -3.69 -6.99
CA ALA A 125 14.29 -2.61 -6.82
C ALA A 125 14.22 -1.73 -8.06
N ARG A 126 15.38 -1.36 -8.63
CA ARG A 126 15.45 -0.56 -9.85
C ARG A 126 14.77 -1.23 -11.04
N GLN A 127 14.97 -2.54 -11.21
CA GLN A 127 14.33 -3.30 -12.26
C GLN A 127 12.80 -3.36 -12.07
N ALA A 128 12.34 -3.76 -10.88
CA ALA A 128 10.92 -3.88 -10.57
C ALA A 128 10.16 -2.55 -10.71
N LEU A 129 10.72 -1.47 -10.17
CA LEU A 129 10.15 -0.13 -10.28
C LEU A 129 10.19 0.39 -11.72
N GLY A 130 11.21 0.01 -12.49
CA GLY A 130 11.29 0.32 -13.91
C GLY A 130 10.21 -0.38 -14.74
N GLU A 131 9.92 -1.65 -14.47
CA GLU A 131 8.82 -2.37 -15.12
C GLU A 131 7.45 -1.83 -14.70
N TYR A 132 7.30 -1.46 -13.42
CA TYR A 132 6.10 -0.76 -12.95
C TYR A 132 5.88 0.55 -13.68
N TRP A 133 6.93 1.34 -13.86
CA TRP A 133 6.88 2.57 -14.63
C TRP A 133 6.42 2.34 -16.06
N LYS A 134 7.01 1.38 -16.76
CA LYS A 134 6.63 1.04 -18.14
C LYS A 134 5.17 0.59 -18.26
N ALA A 135 4.71 -0.23 -17.31
CA ALA A 135 3.33 -0.73 -17.31
C ALA A 135 2.29 0.37 -17.10
N LEU A 136 2.70 1.49 -16.50
CA LEU A 136 1.83 2.62 -16.17
C LEU A 136 2.09 3.85 -17.04
N GLU A 137 2.99 3.75 -18.03
CA GLU A 137 3.31 4.84 -18.94
C GLU A 137 2.03 5.39 -19.61
N GLY A 138 1.85 6.69 -19.51
CA GLY A 138 0.65 7.38 -19.98
C GLY A 138 -0.57 7.33 -19.04
N THR A 139 -0.54 6.56 -17.96
CA THR A 139 -1.69 6.41 -17.04
C THR A 139 -1.42 6.92 -15.63
N LEU A 140 -0.17 7.05 -15.21
CA LEU A 140 0.21 7.48 -13.87
C LEU A 140 1.15 8.70 -13.90
N ASP A 141 0.99 9.54 -12.88
CA ASP A 141 1.90 10.63 -12.61
C ASP A 141 3.30 10.08 -12.21
N PRO A 142 4.38 10.48 -12.90
CA PRO A 142 5.76 10.11 -12.56
C PRO A 142 6.11 10.26 -11.09
N GLN A 143 5.63 11.30 -10.45
CA GLN A 143 5.89 11.55 -9.03
C GLN A 143 5.36 10.45 -8.10
N LYS A 144 4.35 9.67 -8.52
CA LYS A 144 3.84 8.57 -7.71
C LYS A 144 4.80 7.38 -7.68
N VAL A 145 5.48 7.12 -8.78
CA VAL A 145 6.49 6.05 -8.86
C VAL A 145 7.72 6.43 -8.03
N GLU A 146 8.16 7.68 -8.12
CA GLU A 146 9.25 8.21 -7.30
C GLU A 146 8.93 8.05 -5.80
N LYS A 147 7.74 8.47 -5.36
CA LYS A 147 7.30 8.30 -3.97
C LYS A 147 7.20 6.84 -3.54
N ALA A 148 6.82 5.94 -4.43
CA ALA A 148 6.80 4.51 -4.13
C ALA A 148 8.22 3.95 -3.93
N ALA A 149 9.18 4.41 -4.74
CA ALA A 149 10.59 4.06 -4.60
C ALA A 149 11.19 4.60 -3.28
N ASP A 150 10.92 5.87 -2.95
CA ASP A 150 11.40 6.50 -1.72
C ASP A 150 10.85 5.83 -0.46
N ASN A 151 9.64 5.29 -0.54
CA ASN A 151 9.00 4.59 0.57
C ASN A 151 9.33 3.09 0.65
N ALA A 152 9.96 2.52 -0.35
CA ALA A 152 10.37 1.11 -0.33
C ALA A 152 11.46 0.84 0.72
N LEU A 153 11.48 -0.40 1.21
CA LEU A 153 12.55 -0.94 2.04
C LEU A 153 13.52 -1.69 1.13
N ILE A 154 14.75 -1.21 1.00
CA ILE A 154 15.70 -1.74 0.01
C ILE A 154 17.06 -1.93 0.68
N GLY A 155 17.62 -3.14 0.60
CA GLY A 155 18.97 -3.40 1.10
C GLY A 155 19.18 -4.79 1.67
N ASN A 156 20.28 -4.97 2.42
CA ASN A 156 20.51 -6.13 3.24
C ASN A 156 19.65 -6.11 4.52
N PRO A 157 19.57 -7.21 5.29
CA PRO A 157 18.74 -7.27 6.50
C PRO A 157 18.99 -6.12 7.50
N SER A 158 20.24 -5.77 7.76
CA SER A 158 20.59 -4.69 8.69
C SER A 158 20.15 -3.32 8.20
N GLU A 159 20.27 -3.04 6.90
CA GLU A 159 19.78 -1.80 6.30
C GLU A 159 18.25 -1.71 6.38
N ILE A 160 17.54 -2.80 6.12
CA ILE A 160 16.08 -2.88 6.26
C ILE A 160 15.65 -2.55 7.70
N VAL A 161 16.29 -3.17 8.70
CA VAL A 161 16.00 -2.90 10.11
C VAL A 161 16.22 -1.43 10.46
N ASN A 162 17.32 -0.84 9.99
CA ASN A 162 17.60 0.57 10.22
C ASN A 162 16.57 1.48 9.57
N GLN A 163 16.14 1.19 8.33
CA GLN A 163 15.11 1.93 7.63
C GLN A 163 13.77 1.84 8.36
N ILE A 164 13.41 0.65 8.89
CA ILE A 164 12.19 0.47 9.67
C ILE A 164 12.24 1.33 10.93
N LYS A 165 13.30 1.21 11.73
CA LYS A 165 13.47 1.97 12.98
C LYS A 165 13.49 3.50 12.79
N GLN A 166 13.93 3.98 11.64
CA GLN A 166 13.96 5.41 11.33
C GLN A 166 12.63 5.96 10.79
N ARG A 167 11.85 5.14 10.09
CA ARG A 167 10.72 5.61 9.27
C ARG A 167 9.36 5.21 9.81
N PHE A 168 9.30 4.20 10.67
CA PHE A 168 8.05 3.65 11.18
C PHE A 168 8.01 3.71 12.71
N ASP A 169 6.81 3.89 13.23
CA ASP A 169 6.56 3.80 14.66
C ASP A 169 6.45 2.31 15.07
N PRO A 170 6.92 1.91 16.26
CA PRO A 170 6.78 0.53 16.74
C PRO A 170 5.36 -0.01 16.74
N ASP A 171 4.36 0.86 16.89
CA ASP A 171 2.94 0.50 16.86
C ASP A 171 2.33 0.46 15.46
N ASP A 172 3.09 0.79 14.41
CA ASP A 172 2.61 0.69 13.04
C ASP A 172 2.43 -0.79 12.62
N ARG A 173 1.36 -1.08 11.92
CA ARG A 173 1.17 -2.36 11.24
C ARG A 173 1.71 -2.27 9.83
N LEU A 174 2.78 -2.99 9.53
CA LEU A 174 3.34 -3.04 8.19
C LEU A 174 2.66 -4.11 7.33
N MET A 175 2.39 -3.76 6.07
CA MET A 175 1.98 -4.67 5.01
C MET A 175 3.08 -4.70 3.96
N CYS A 176 3.93 -5.72 4.03
CA CYS A 176 5.10 -5.86 3.17
C CYS A 176 4.72 -6.53 1.85
N TRP A 177 5.07 -5.92 0.73
CA TRP A 177 4.95 -6.47 -0.61
C TRP A 177 6.31 -6.93 -1.10
N PHE A 178 6.46 -8.25 -1.27
CA PHE A 178 7.68 -8.90 -1.73
C PHE A 178 7.66 -9.22 -3.23
N ASP A 179 6.47 -9.46 -3.81
CA ASP A 179 6.30 -9.64 -5.25
C ASP A 179 5.77 -8.35 -5.88
N PHE A 180 6.66 -7.58 -6.47
CA PHE A 180 6.30 -6.34 -7.14
C PHE A 180 6.99 -6.26 -8.50
N PHE A 181 6.25 -6.58 -9.57
CA PHE A 181 6.70 -6.58 -10.97
C PHE A 181 7.93 -7.47 -11.28
N ASN A 182 8.28 -8.36 -10.41
CA ASN A 182 9.42 -9.26 -10.58
C ASN A 182 9.01 -10.63 -11.08
N HIS A 183 7.88 -11.15 -10.61
CA HIS A 183 7.27 -12.43 -10.97
C HIS A 183 8.24 -13.64 -10.92
N ASP A 184 9.28 -13.55 -10.12
CA ASP A 184 10.23 -14.60 -9.83
C ASP A 184 9.90 -15.23 -8.46
N ASN A 185 9.22 -16.36 -8.49
CA ASN A 185 8.73 -17.02 -7.28
C ASN A 185 9.86 -17.41 -6.33
N ASP A 186 10.98 -17.89 -6.84
CA ASP A 186 12.11 -18.33 -5.99
C ASP A 186 12.73 -17.15 -5.26
N ARG A 187 12.80 -16.00 -5.90
CA ARG A 187 13.27 -14.77 -5.30
C ARG A 187 12.28 -14.21 -4.27
N VAL A 188 10.99 -14.21 -4.56
CA VAL A 188 9.97 -13.79 -3.60
C VAL A 188 10.04 -14.65 -2.34
N ILE A 189 10.18 -15.96 -2.47
CA ILE A 189 10.32 -16.88 -1.35
C ILE A 189 11.59 -16.56 -0.54
N ARG A 190 12.75 -16.42 -1.19
CA ARG A 190 14.00 -16.04 -0.50
C ARG A 190 13.89 -14.72 0.26
N ASN A 191 13.26 -13.71 -0.34
CA ASN A 191 13.03 -12.41 0.30
C ASN A 191 12.11 -12.53 1.53
N MET A 192 11.05 -13.32 1.44
CA MET A 192 10.17 -13.61 2.57
C MET A 192 10.90 -14.39 3.68
N GLU A 193 11.72 -15.38 3.32
CA GLU A 193 12.53 -16.13 4.29
C GLU A 193 13.55 -15.23 5.00
N ALA A 194 14.27 -14.38 4.26
CA ALA A 194 15.21 -13.41 4.82
C ALA A 194 14.52 -12.44 5.79
N TRP A 195 13.33 -11.98 5.43
CA TRP A 195 12.52 -11.15 6.31
C TRP A 195 12.25 -11.82 7.66
N TRP A 196 11.75 -13.04 7.64
CA TRP A 196 11.40 -13.76 8.87
C TRP A 196 12.60 -14.24 9.68
N ARG A 197 13.69 -14.64 9.04
CA ARG A 197 14.87 -15.20 9.72
C ARG A 197 15.85 -14.14 10.20
N GLU A 198 15.93 -13.02 9.49
CA GLU A 198 17.00 -12.05 9.73
C GLU A 198 16.50 -10.65 10.11
N VAL A 199 15.37 -10.19 9.56
CA VAL A 199 14.83 -8.84 9.87
C VAL A 199 13.98 -8.86 11.13
N VAL A 200 12.98 -9.75 11.19
CA VAL A 200 12.03 -9.79 12.32
C VAL A 200 12.73 -9.96 13.66
N PRO A 201 13.69 -10.89 13.85
CA PRO A 201 14.38 -11.05 15.14
C PRO A 201 15.19 -9.83 15.60
N MET A 202 15.58 -8.94 14.67
CA MET A 202 16.29 -7.70 14.98
C MET A 202 15.36 -6.53 15.31
N LEU A 203 14.05 -6.70 15.13
CA LEU A 203 13.03 -5.72 15.47
C LEU A 203 12.40 -5.95 16.84
N GLU A 204 12.45 -7.19 17.33
CA GLU A 204 12.01 -7.60 18.67
C GLU A 204 13.06 -7.17 19.73
#